data_161b1d2a5230578925e0bf07a0e910dd
#
_entry.id   161b1d2a5230578925e0bf07a0e910dd
#
_cell.length_a   1.000
_cell.length_b   1.000
_cell.length_c   1.000
_cell.angle_alpha   90.00
_cell.angle_beta   90.00
_cell.angle_gamma   90.00
#
_symmetry.space_group_name_H-M   'P 1'
#
loop_
_entity.id
_entity.type
_entity.pdbx_description
1 polymer ?
#
loop_
_entity_poly.entity_id
_entity_poly.type
_entity_poly.pdbx_seq_one_letter_code
_entity_poly.pdbx_strand_id
1 'polypeptide(L)'
;MPDYTEEHARAGIHAKLPALETWPNQFPGYIITTRFPEYSSVCPKTGLPDFGTITIQYMPKKDCLELKALKMYLLAYRSLGIFYENAVNKMLRDIVAAVRPEWCVVRGEFTPRGGLTTSIFARWPEIIMKSKRGRK
;
A
#
# COMPACT_ATOMS: atom_id res chain seq x y z
N MET A 1 3.50 29.09 12.10
CA MET A 1 3.64 27.98 11.22
C MET A 1 2.54 26.96 11.45
N PRO A 2 1.83 26.63 10.41
CA PRO A 2 0.74 25.69 10.60
C PRO A 2 1.28 24.29 10.90
N ASP A 3 0.66 23.68 11.86
CA ASP A 3 1.04 22.35 12.24
C ASP A 3 0.30 21.33 11.38
N TYR A 4 0.74 20.09 11.44
CA TYR A 4 0.00 19.01 10.85
C TYR A 4 -1.26 18.79 11.66
N THR A 5 -2.37 18.59 10.96
CA THR A 5 -3.67 18.41 11.61
C THR A 5 -4.15 16.97 11.41
N GLU A 6 -5.22 16.65 12.11
CA GLU A 6 -5.89 15.38 11.93
C GLU A 6 -6.36 15.22 10.49
N GLU A 7 -6.74 16.34 9.87
CA GLU A 7 -7.16 16.31 8.49
C GLU A 7 -6.03 15.92 7.55
N HIS A 8 -4.83 16.45 7.77
CA HIS A 8 -3.65 16.03 7.00
C HIS A 8 -3.39 14.55 7.21
N ALA A 9 -3.48 14.10 8.47
CA ALA A 9 -3.17 12.72 8.81
C ALA A 9 -4.12 11.72 8.14
N ARG A 10 -5.33 12.14 7.82
CA ARG A 10 -6.31 11.25 7.21
C ARG A 10 -6.47 11.45 5.71
N ALA A 11 -5.76 12.42 5.14
CA ALA A 11 -5.94 12.77 3.72
C ALA A 11 -5.76 11.55 2.82
N GLY A 12 -6.69 11.36 1.91
CA GLY A 12 -6.59 10.36 0.85
C GLY A 12 -6.97 8.94 1.23
N ILE A 13 -7.10 8.64 2.52
CA ILE A 13 -7.32 7.26 2.97
C ILE A 13 -8.60 6.66 2.38
N HIS A 14 -9.65 7.47 2.26
CA HIS A 14 -10.94 6.99 1.76
C HIS A 14 -11.22 7.39 0.33
N ALA A 15 -10.20 7.83 -0.41
CA ALA A 15 -10.40 8.23 -1.80
C ALA A 15 -10.86 7.04 -2.63
N LYS A 16 -11.76 7.31 -3.57
CA LYS A 16 -12.19 6.28 -4.52
C LYS A 16 -11.20 6.22 -5.66
N LEU A 17 -10.62 5.06 -5.82
CA LEU A 17 -9.64 4.80 -6.87
C LEU A 17 -10.21 3.78 -7.84
N PRO A 18 -9.60 3.62 -9.04
CA PRO A 18 -10.05 2.60 -9.97
C PRO A 18 -10.11 1.24 -9.30
N ALA A 19 -11.13 0.47 -9.64
CA ALA A 19 -11.39 -0.80 -8.97
C ALA A 19 -10.29 -1.81 -9.25
N LEU A 20 -9.95 -2.58 -8.23
CA LEU A 20 -9.07 -3.72 -8.37
C LEU A 20 -9.91 -4.89 -8.86
N GLU A 21 -9.58 -5.42 -10.04
CA GLU A 21 -10.28 -6.56 -10.61
C GLU A 21 -9.45 -7.81 -10.38
N THR A 22 -10.11 -8.95 -10.43
CA THR A 22 -9.47 -10.23 -10.13
C THR A 22 -9.85 -11.26 -11.17
N TRP A 23 -9.12 -12.38 -11.20
CA TRP A 23 -9.45 -13.51 -12.02
C TRP A 23 -9.20 -14.80 -11.21
N PRO A 24 -9.92 -15.90 -11.53
CA PRO A 24 -9.87 -17.11 -10.71
C PRO A 24 -8.50 -17.78 -10.73
N ASN A 25 -7.94 -17.99 -9.54
CA ASN A 25 -6.66 -18.67 -9.38
C ASN A 25 -6.82 -20.16 -9.63
N GLN A 26 -5.83 -20.78 -10.30
CA GLN A 26 -5.89 -22.17 -10.67
C GLN A 26 -4.95 -23.09 -9.88
N PHE A 27 -4.01 -22.53 -9.12
CA PHE A 27 -3.02 -23.33 -8.41
C PHE A 27 -2.81 -22.81 -7.00
N PRO A 28 -2.59 -23.70 -6.03
CA PRO A 28 -2.26 -23.27 -4.67
C PRO A 28 -0.76 -23.12 -4.47
N GLY A 29 -0.38 -22.43 -3.41
CA GLY A 29 0.96 -22.55 -2.86
C GLY A 29 2.07 -21.81 -3.55
N TYR A 30 1.75 -20.77 -4.28
CA TYR A 30 2.81 -19.97 -4.91
C TYR A 30 2.65 -18.49 -4.54
N ILE A 31 3.71 -17.73 -4.76
CA ILE A 31 3.77 -16.33 -4.35
C ILE A 31 3.89 -15.46 -5.59
N ILE A 32 3.09 -14.40 -5.63
CA ILE A 32 3.17 -13.41 -6.71
C ILE A 32 3.85 -12.17 -6.13
N THR A 33 4.87 -11.69 -6.83
CA THR A 33 5.54 -10.44 -6.49
C THR A 33 5.39 -9.48 -7.65
N THR A 34 4.83 -8.32 -7.39
CA THR A 34 4.67 -7.28 -8.40
C THR A 34 5.38 -6.03 -7.90
N ARG A 35 6.21 -5.44 -8.73
CA ARG A 35 6.99 -4.28 -8.36
C ARG A 35 6.60 -3.12 -9.25
N PHE A 36 6.30 -1.98 -8.63
CA PHE A 36 5.87 -0.78 -9.35
C PHE A 36 6.84 0.37 -9.00
N PRO A 37 7.86 0.60 -9.83
CA PRO A 37 8.88 1.61 -9.51
C PRO A 37 8.48 3.04 -9.86
N GLU A 38 7.28 3.24 -10.37
CA GLU A 38 6.83 4.56 -10.81
C GLU A 38 5.78 5.19 -9.90
N TYR A 39 5.80 4.80 -8.63
CA TYR A 39 4.84 5.35 -7.70
C TYR A 39 5.08 6.84 -7.49
N SER A 40 4.00 7.61 -7.48
CA SER A 40 4.04 8.99 -7.01
C SER A 40 2.72 9.33 -6.36
N SER A 41 2.76 10.29 -5.47
CA SER A 41 1.57 10.85 -4.83
C SER A 41 1.90 12.28 -4.44
N VAL A 42 0.94 12.96 -3.83
CA VAL A 42 1.10 14.36 -3.45
C VAL A 42 1.11 14.46 -1.95
N CYS A 43 2.08 15.19 -1.41
CA CYS A 43 2.13 15.43 0.02
C CYS A 43 0.95 16.33 0.42
N PRO A 44 0.10 15.89 1.37
CA PRO A 44 -1.08 16.69 1.74
C PRO A 44 -0.75 18.05 2.33
N LYS A 45 0.43 18.20 2.90
CA LYS A 45 0.82 19.43 3.55
C LYS A 45 1.44 20.42 2.57
N THR A 46 2.36 19.95 1.73
CA THR A 46 3.15 20.83 0.88
C THR A 46 2.66 20.91 -0.55
N GLY A 47 1.87 19.93 -0.98
CA GLY A 47 1.46 19.84 -2.38
C GLY A 47 2.54 19.37 -3.32
N LEU A 48 3.70 19.01 -2.80
CA LEU A 48 4.81 18.55 -3.61
C LEU A 48 4.70 17.03 -3.85
N PRO A 49 5.23 16.55 -4.98
CA PRO A 49 5.13 15.12 -5.27
C PRO A 49 6.11 14.29 -4.45
N ASP A 50 5.65 13.10 -4.07
CA ASP A 50 6.48 12.06 -3.49
C ASP A 50 6.66 10.97 -4.52
N PHE A 51 7.82 10.33 -4.53
CA PHE A 51 8.15 9.28 -5.49
C PHE A 51 8.70 8.07 -4.77
N GLY A 52 8.50 6.90 -5.36
CA GLY A 52 9.03 5.68 -4.77
C GLY A 52 8.72 4.44 -5.56
N THR A 53 9.04 3.32 -4.96
CA THR A 53 8.78 2.00 -5.53
C THR A 53 7.87 1.24 -4.58
N ILE A 54 6.81 0.66 -5.14
CA ILE A 54 5.90 -0.19 -4.38
C ILE A 54 6.15 -1.63 -4.78
N THR A 55 6.29 -2.50 -3.80
CA THR A 55 6.40 -3.94 -4.04
C THR A 55 5.26 -4.63 -3.32
N ILE A 56 4.51 -5.44 -4.06
CA ILE A 56 3.36 -6.17 -3.55
C ILE A 56 3.68 -7.65 -3.66
N GLN A 57 3.57 -8.37 -2.54
CA GLN A 57 3.72 -9.82 -2.53
C GLN A 57 2.51 -10.44 -1.88
N TYR A 58 1.98 -11.50 -2.47
CA TYR A 58 0.87 -12.20 -1.84
C TYR A 58 0.80 -13.64 -2.31
N MET A 59 0.20 -14.47 -1.49
CA MET A 59 -0.10 -15.85 -1.85
C MET A 59 -1.58 -15.93 -2.14
N PRO A 60 -1.97 -16.13 -3.41
CA PRO A 60 -3.39 -16.12 -3.75
C PRO A 60 -4.10 -17.35 -3.23
N LYS A 61 -5.37 -17.17 -2.88
CA LYS A 61 -6.28 -18.26 -2.58
C LYS A 61 -7.14 -18.54 -3.80
N LYS A 62 -8.32 -17.92 -3.85
CA LYS A 62 -9.27 -18.13 -4.94
C LYS A 62 -9.06 -17.18 -6.10
N ASP A 63 -8.48 -16.02 -5.85
CA ASP A 63 -8.40 -14.96 -6.85
C ASP A 63 -7.02 -14.40 -6.96
N CYS A 64 -6.65 -14.00 -8.18
CA CYS A 64 -5.43 -13.25 -8.44
C CYS A 64 -5.80 -11.84 -8.88
N LEU A 65 -4.93 -10.87 -8.60
CA LEU A 65 -5.12 -9.51 -9.09
C LEU A 65 -4.96 -9.48 -10.61
N GLU A 66 -5.86 -8.78 -11.27
CA GLU A 66 -5.74 -8.53 -12.69
C GLU A 66 -4.78 -7.35 -12.86
N LEU A 67 -3.71 -7.55 -13.66
CA LEU A 67 -2.59 -6.61 -13.67
C LEU A 67 -2.92 -5.26 -14.28
N LYS A 68 -3.79 -5.23 -15.28
CA LYS A 68 -4.17 -3.94 -15.89
C LYS A 68 -4.92 -3.08 -14.88
N ALA A 69 -5.85 -3.69 -14.16
CA ALA A 69 -6.59 -2.97 -13.13
C ALA A 69 -5.66 -2.51 -12.02
N LEU A 70 -4.72 -3.36 -11.63
CA LEU A 70 -3.75 -2.98 -10.60
C LEU A 70 -2.91 -1.80 -11.06
N LYS A 71 -2.48 -1.80 -12.32
CA LYS A 71 -1.71 -0.70 -12.87
C LYS A 71 -2.49 0.61 -12.81
N MET A 72 -3.75 0.57 -13.22
CA MET A 72 -4.58 1.78 -13.19
C MET A 72 -4.82 2.26 -11.75
N TYR A 73 -5.01 1.33 -10.84
CA TYR A 73 -5.18 1.65 -9.43
C TYR A 73 -3.93 2.36 -8.88
N LEU A 74 -2.76 1.81 -9.15
CA LEU A 74 -1.52 2.38 -8.63
C LEU A 74 -1.20 3.72 -9.27
N LEU A 75 -1.46 3.86 -10.57
CA LEU A 75 -1.21 5.12 -11.26
C LEU A 75 -2.10 6.25 -10.74
N ALA A 76 -3.28 5.92 -10.25
CA ALA A 76 -4.20 6.95 -9.77
C ALA A 76 -3.68 7.67 -8.53
N TYR A 77 -2.70 7.10 -7.84
CA TYR A 77 -2.12 7.77 -6.68
C TYR A 77 -1.37 9.05 -7.05
N ARG A 78 -0.98 9.19 -8.32
CA ARG A 78 -0.12 10.33 -8.71
C ARG A 78 -0.76 11.69 -8.43
N SER A 79 -2.07 11.77 -8.44
CA SER A 79 -2.75 13.03 -8.16
C SER A 79 -3.44 13.03 -6.81
N LEU A 80 -3.21 12.00 -6.01
CA LEU A 80 -3.87 11.85 -4.72
C LEU A 80 -3.03 12.44 -3.60
N GLY A 81 -3.64 13.34 -2.82
CA GLY A 81 -3.00 13.86 -1.62
C GLY A 81 -3.07 12.84 -0.50
N ILE A 82 -1.95 12.21 -0.21
CA ILE A 82 -1.89 11.17 0.81
C ILE A 82 -0.44 11.02 1.25
N PHE A 83 -0.22 10.87 2.56
CA PHE A 83 1.12 10.54 3.05
C PHE A 83 1.45 9.12 2.66
N TYR A 84 2.72 8.85 2.33
CA TYR A 84 3.05 7.53 1.83
C TYR A 84 2.93 6.43 2.88
N GLU A 85 3.00 6.77 4.19
CA GLU A 85 2.67 5.79 5.23
C GLU A 85 1.24 5.30 5.07
N ASN A 86 0.33 6.22 4.80
CA ASN A 86 -1.07 5.89 4.59
C ASN A 86 -1.28 5.21 3.25
N ALA A 87 -0.54 5.62 2.22
CA ALA A 87 -0.69 5.01 0.90
C ALA A 87 -0.38 3.52 0.93
N VAL A 88 0.73 3.14 1.58
CA VAL A 88 1.11 1.72 1.66
C VAL A 88 0.05 0.92 2.41
N ASN A 89 -0.44 1.46 3.51
CA ASN A 89 -1.48 0.77 4.29
C ASN A 89 -2.80 0.71 3.54
N LYS A 90 -3.16 1.76 2.82
CA LYS A 90 -4.37 1.74 2.00
C LYS A 90 -4.26 0.69 0.90
N MET A 91 -3.11 0.59 0.25
CA MET A 91 -2.89 -0.43 -0.77
C MET A 91 -3.07 -1.83 -0.20
N LEU A 92 -2.49 -2.08 0.96
CA LEU A 92 -2.64 -3.39 1.61
C LEU A 92 -4.12 -3.69 1.88
N ARG A 93 -4.83 -2.74 2.46
CA ARG A 93 -6.24 -2.92 2.79
C ARG A 93 -7.07 -3.19 1.54
N ASP A 94 -6.84 -2.41 0.49
CA ASP A 94 -7.64 -2.53 -0.74
C ASP A 94 -7.35 -3.84 -1.45
N ILE A 95 -6.08 -4.26 -1.48
CA ILE A 95 -5.69 -5.52 -2.13
C ILE A 95 -6.26 -6.71 -1.37
N VAL A 96 -6.15 -6.70 -0.04
CA VAL A 96 -6.70 -7.78 0.77
C VAL A 96 -8.21 -7.89 0.58
N ALA A 97 -8.90 -6.76 0.51
CA ALA A 97 -10.34 -6.78 0.29
C ALA A 97 -10.69 -7.35 -1.08
N ALA A 98 -9.85 -7.13 -2.08
CA ALA A 98 -10.13 -7.59 -3.44
C ALA A 98 -9.85 -9.08 -3.62
N VAL A 99 -8.70 -9.59 -3.16
CA VAL A 99 -8.29 -10.96 -3.45
C VAL A 99 -8.39 -11.92 -2.29
N ARG A 100 -8.52 -11.42 -1.06
CA ARG A 100 -8.59 -12.24 0.16
C ARG A 100 -7.54 -13.35 0.14
N PRO A 101 -6.26 -12.97 0.17
CA PRO A 101 -5.16 -13.93 -0.01
C PRO A 101 -4.89 -14.71 1.27
N GLU A 102 -3.98 -15.68 1.18
CA GLU A 102 -3.48 -16.33 2.38
C GLU A 102 -2.70 -15.33 3.24
N TRP A 103 -1.91 -14.51 2.59
CA TRP A 103 -1.21 -13.39 3.22
C TRP A 103 -0.83 -12.39 2.14
N CYS A 104 -0.55 -11.18 2.55
CA CYS A 104 -0.16 -10.12 1.64
C CYS A 104 0.79 -9.16 2.36
N VAL A 105 1.79 -8.68 1.63
CA VAL A 105 2.73 -7.68 2.10
C VAL A 105 2.80 -6.58 1.06
N VAL A 106 2.77 -5.34 1.51
CA VAL A 106 3.04 -4.20 0.65
C VAL A 106 4.21 -3.44 1.25
N ARG A 107 5.23 -3.21 0.42
CA ARG A 107 6.40 -2.46 0.83
C ARG A 107 6.52 -1.23 -0.04
N GLY A 108 6.79 -0.09 0.60
CA GLY A 108 7.08 1.13 -0.12
C GLY A 108 8.47 1.60 0.23
N GLU A 109 9.25 1.97 -0.80
CA GLU A 109 10.59 2.52 -0.63
C GLU A 109 10.61 3.84 -1.36
N PHE A 110 10.82 4.93 -0.63
CA PHE A 110 10.60 6.27 -1.16
C PHE A 110 11.91 7.01 -1.35
N THR A 111 11.94 7.84 -2.41
CA THR A 111 13.16 8.58 -2.74
C THR A 111 13.49 9.56 -1.62
N PRO A 112 14.78 9.83 -1.40
CA PRO A 112 15.20 10.69 -0.31
C PRO A 112 14.65 12.10 -0.44
N ARG A 113 14.31 12.66 0.71
CA ARG A 113 13.93 14.06 0.82
C ARG A 113 14.72 14.63 1.96
N GLY A 114 15.52 15.65 1.66
CA GLY A 114 16.38 16.22 2.67
C GLY A 114 17.36 15.24 3.25
N GLY A 115 17.78 14.25 2.47
CA GLY A 115 18.73 13.26 2.92
C GLY A 115 18.16 12.05 3.65
N LEU A 116 16.84 12.02 3.86
CA LEU A 116 16.21 10.90 4.56
C LEU A 116 15.56 9.95 3.56
N THR A 117 15.81 8.66 3.71
CA THR A 117 15.10 7.62 2.98
C THR A 117 14.13 6.94 3.94
N THR A 118 12.98 6.55 3.43
CA THR A 118 11.96 5.93 4.26
C THR A 118 11.46 4.68 3.57
N SER A 119 11.35 3.59 4.33
CA SER A 119 10.72 2.35 3.86
C SER A 119 9.55 2.05 4.77
N ILE A 120 8.45 1.59 4.17
CA ILE A 120 7.25 1.24 4.92
C ILE A 120 6.88 -0.18 4.53
N PHE A 121 6.57 -0.99 5.53
CA PHE A 121 6.27 -2.40 5.34
C PHE A 121 4.96 -2.69 6.08
N ALA A 122 3.93 -3.06 5.32
CA ALA A 122 2.63 -3.40 5.90
C ALA A 122 2.29 -4.82 5.49
N ARG A 123 1.71 -5.59 6.41
CA ARG A 123 1.38 -6.99 6.11
C ARG A 123 0.03 -7.38 6.68
N TRP A 124 -0.58 -8.37 6.03
CA TRP A 124 -1.83 -8.97 6.47
C TRP A 124 -1.73 -10.49 6.30
N PRO A 125 -2.17 -11.31 7.26
CA PRO A 125 -2.66 -10.88 8.56
C PRO A 125 -1.58 -10.18 9.34
N GLU A 126 -1.97 -9.23 10.19
CA GLU A 126 -0.97 -8.50 10.93
C GLU A 126 -0.30 -9.40 11.95
N ILE A 127 0.95 -9.09 12.24
CA ILE A 127 1.68 -9.85 13.25
C ILE A 127 1.27 -9.34 14.61
N ILE A 128 0.69 -10.23 15.40
CA ILE A 128 0.37 -9.87 16.77
C ILE A 128 1.53 -10.31 17.63
N MET A 129 2.30 -9.32 18.10
CA MET A 129 3.42 -9.60 18.97
C MET A 129 2.91 -9.79 20.37
N LYS A 130 3.17 -10.96 20.93
CA LYS A 130 2.80 -11.19 22.32
C LYS A 130 3.66 -10.34 23.20
N SER A 131 3.03 -9.60 24.08
CA SER A 131 3.76 -8.80 25.03
C SER A 131 4.42 -9.69 26.07
N LYS A 132 5.70 -9.54 26.24
CA LYS A 132 6.36 -10.31 27.27
C LYS A 132 5.89 -9.91 28.63
N ARG A 133 5.54 -8.66 28.79
CA ARG A 133 5.02 -8.22 30.03
C ARG A 133 3.70 -8.84 30.35
N GLY A 134 2.86 -8.94 29.35
CA GLY A 134 1.55 -9.51 29.57
C GLY A 134 1.60 -10.96 29.92
N ARG A 135 2.73 -11.56 29.69
CA ARG A 135 2.87 -12.97 29.98
C ARG A 135 3.54 -13.26 31.28
N LYS A 136 4.03 -12.24 31.83
CA LYS A 136 4.75 -12.47 33.05
C LYS A 136 4.08 -12.45 34.14
#